data_6a15bc386fd55466d50e4f2f06995e93
#
_entry.id   6a15bc386fd55466d50e4f2f06995e93
#
_cell.length_a   1.000
_cell.length_b   1.000
_cell.length_c   1.000
_cell.angle_alpha   90.00
_cell.angle_beta   90.00
_cell.angle_gamma   90.00
#
_symmetry.space_group_name_H-M   'P 1'
#
loop_
_entity.id
_entity.type
_entity.pdbx_description
1 polymer ?
#
loop_
_entity_poly.entity_id
_entity_poly.type
_entity_poly.pdbx_seq_one_letter_code
_entity_poly.pdbx_strand_id
1 'polypeptide(L)'
;MSINRVNISGHLTRDPELRMTPKGTQVLSFGIAVNDRRKNPQTGEWEDYPNFVECTMFGTRAEAVGRIVRKGMKVSIDGKLRFNQWETKDGQKRSRLTVVVDTIDFMSQGNQSQNASANRPAVPAQQAPVVPDVPAVMDVYDEDIPF
;
A
#
# COMPACT_ATOMS: atom_id res chain seq x y z
N MET A 1 29.38 1.66 -9.33
CA MET A 1 27.92 1.94 -9.33
C MET A 1 27.30 1.37 -8.08
N SER A 2 26.49 2.12 -7.37
CA SER A 2 25.77 1.63 -6.21
C SER A 2 24.27 1.58 -6.48
N ILE A 3 23.59 0.60 -5.93
CA ILE A 3 22.14 0.49 -5.98
C ILE A 3 21.56 1.31 -4.82
N ASN A 4 20.62 2.20 -5.11
CA ASN A 4 19.85 2.96 -4.12
C ASN A 4 18.37 2.91 -4.49
N ARG A 5 17.68 1.90 -4.00
CA ARG A 5 16.23 1.68 -4.22
C ARG A 5 15.58 1.24 -2.92
N VAL A 6 14.42 1.81 -2.65
CA VAL A 6 13.58 1.48 -1.50
C VAL A 6 12.18 1.18 -2.01
N ASN A 7 11.68 0.02 -1.69
CA ASN A 7 10.32 -0.38 -2.00
C ASN A 7 9.65 -0.85 -0.71
N ILE A 8 8.67 -0.11 -0.24
CA ILE A 8 7.96 -0.37 1.01
C ILE A 8 6.48 -0.09 0.88
N SER A 9 5.69 -0.80 1.64
CA SER A 9 4.26 -0.55 1.79
C SER A 9 3.89 -0.40 3.27
N GLY A 10 2.92 0.44 3.54
CA GLY A 10 2.49 0.70 4.91
C GLY A 10 1.33 1.70 4.97
N HIS A 11 1.00 2.11 6.17
CA HIS A 11 -0.08 3.06 6.42
C HIS A 11 0.49 4.44 6.77
N LEU A 12 -0.14 5.49 6.26
CA LEU A 12 0.24 6.84 6.64
C LEU A 12 -0.01 7.07 8.14
N THR A 13 1.00 7.61 8.81
CA THR A 13 0.96 7.91 10.26
C THR A 13 0.30 9.24 10.56
N ARG A 14 0.32 10.15 9.60
CA ARG A 14 -0.26 11.50 9.68
C ARG A 14 -0.72 11.97 8.31
N ASP A 15 -1.52 13.04 8.28
CA ASP A 15 -1.85 13.70 7.04
C ASP A 15 -0.59 14.28 6.40
N PRO A 16 -0.45 14.19 5.07
CA PRO A 16 0.71 14.71 4.37
C PRO A 16 0.76 16.23 4.45
N GLU A 17 1.95 16.75 4.55
CA GLU A 17 2.22 18.19 4.60
C GLU A 17 2.83 18.65 3.28
N LEU A 18 2.10 19.51 2.58
CA LEU A 18 2.56 20.13 1.34
C LEU A 18 3.22 21.47 1.65
N ARG A 19 4.46 21.63 1.23
CA ARG A 19 5.22 22.87 1.33
C ARG A 19 5.76 23.27 -0.03
N MET A 20 6.05 24.54 -0.18
CA MET A 20 6.73 25.09 -1.35
C MET A 20 8.11 25.60 -0.97
N THR A 21 9.12 25.20 -1.75
CA THR A 21 10.47 25.73 -1.58
C THR A 21 10.55 27.17 -2.10
N PRO A 22 11.56 27.98 -1.69
CA PRO A 22 11.78 29.34 -2.23
C PRO A 22 11.96 29.37 -3.75
N LYS A 23 12.37 28.24 -4.34
CA LYS A 23 12.51 28.08 -5.81
C LYS A 23 11.19 27.72 -6.51
N GLY A 24 10.08 27.59 -5.78
CA GLY A 24 8.78 27.27 -6.34
C GLY A 24 8.52 25.77 -6.52
N THR A 25 9.37 24.89 -6.01
CA THR A 25 9.18 23.45 -6.07
C THR A 25 8.26 22.99 -4.94
N GLN A 26 7.24 22.25 -5.27
CA GLN A 26 6.36 21.64 -4.27
C GLN A 26 7.00 20.41 -3.64
N VAL A 27 6.88 20.30 -2.33
CA VAL A 27 7.43 19.24 -1.52
C VAL A 27 6.34 18.68 -0.61
N LEU A 28 6.03 17.40 -0.77
CA LEU A 28 5.10 16.68 0.07
C LEU A 28 5.88 15.82 1.06
N SER A 29 5.64 16.03 2.35
CA SER A 29 6.26 15.26 3.43
C SER A 29 5.19 14.43 4.14
N PHE A 30 5.46 13.15 4.34
CA PHE A 30 4.57 12.23 5.02
C PHE A 30 5.34 11.10 5.69
N GLY A 31 4.74 10.50 6.70
CA GLY A 31 5.30 9.34 7.39
C GLY A 31 4.52 8.08 7.07
N ILE A 32 5.22 6.97 6.94
CA ILE A 32 4.63 5.65 6.74
C ILE A 32 5.03 4.74 7.89
N ALA A 33 4.06 4.01 8.44
CA ALA A 33 4.30 2.88 9.34
C ALA A 33 4.32 1.59 8.51
N VAL A 34 5.47 0.97 8.43
CA VAL A 34 5.65 -0.35 7.84
C VAL A 34 5.55 -1.36 8.96
N ASN A 35 4.45 -2.11 9.00
CA ASN A 35 4.23 -3.10 10.03
C ASN A 35 5.07 -4.34 9.77
N ASP A 36 5.83 -4.72 10.75
CA ASP A 36 6.56 -5.96 10.82
C ASP A 36 6.13 -6.73 12.07
N ARG A 37 6.44 -8.00 12.13
CA ARG A 37 6.17 -8.85 13.29
C ARG A 37 7.47 -9.45 13.81
N ARG A 38 7.67 -9.29 15.10
CA ARG A 38 8.84 -9.81 15.79
C ARG A 38 8.43 -10.77 16.90
N LYS A 39 9.12 -11.89 16.99
CA LYS A 39 8.93 -12.82 18.11
C LYS A 39 9.65 -12.25 19.34
N ASN A 40 8.90 -12.07 20.43
CA ASN A 40 9.48 -11.68 21.70
C ASN A 40 10.28 -12.84 22.28
N PRO A 41 11.59 -12.69 22.52
CA PRO A 41 12.43 -13.77 23.03
C PRO A 41 12.11 -14.17 24.48
N GLN A 42 11.46 -13.29 25.25
CA GLN A 42 11.11 -13.55 26.64
C GLN A 42 9.76 -14.25 26.78
N THR A 43 8.76 -13.87 26.02
CA THR A 43 7.40 -14.43 26.09
C THR A 43 7.13 -15.48 25.03
N GLY A 44 7.90 -15.52 23.95
CA GLY A 44 7.69 -16.39 22.80
C GLY A 44 6.52 -15.99 21.90
N GLU A 45 5.84 -14.91 22.22
CA GLU A 45 4.71 -14.37 21.44
C GLU A 45 5.15 -13.48 20.30
N TRP A 46 4.30 -13.39 19.28
CA TRP A 46 4.51 -12.49 18.15
C TRP A 46 3.92 -11.12 18.45
N GLU A 47 4.77 -10.11 18.43
CA GLU A 47 4.41 -8.72 18.64
C GLU A 47 4.51 -7.92 17.35
N ASP A 48 3.62 -6.96 17.17
CA ASP A 48 3.69 -6.03 16.05
C ASP A 48 4.82 -5.01 16.31
N TYR A 49 5.69 -4.88 15.33
CA TYR A 49 6.83 -3.98 15.36
C TYR A 49 6.74 -2.99 14.19
N PRO A 50 6.16 -1.81 14.40
CA PRO A 50 6.06 -0.82 13.33
C PRO A 50 7.40 -0.12 13.11
N ASN A 51 7.81 -0.05 11.83
CA ASN A 51 8.93 0.76 11.40
C ASN A 51 8.42 2.07 10.82
N PHE A 52 8.82 3.19 11.40
CA PHE A 52 8.41 4.51 10.93
C PHE A 52 9.42 5.06 9.94
N VAL A 53 8.95 5.38 8.75
CA VAL A 53 9.76 5.87 7.64
C VAL A 53 9.27 7.24 7.19
N GLU A 54 10.16 8.22 7.20
CA GLU A 54 9.88 9.55 6.65
C GLU A 54 10.06 9.54 5.15
N CYS A 55 9.05 10.03 4.44
CA CYS A 55 8.99 10.09 2.99
C CYS A 55 8.82 11.51 2.51
N THR A 56 9.42 11.81 1.37
CA THR A 56 9.33 13.12 0.71
C THR A 56 9.12 12.93 -0.78
N MET A 57 8.17 13.64 -1.35
CA MET A 57 7.91 13.66 -2.79
C MET A 57 8.07 15.09 -3.32
N PHE A 58 8.65 15.24 -4.49
CA PHE A 58 8.91 16.54 -5.10
C PHE A 58 8.12 16.71 -6.41
N GLY A 59 7.83 17.97 -6.73
CA GLY A 59 7.25 18.39 -8.01
C GLY A 59 5.72 18.39 -8.04
N THR A 60 5.16 18.50 -9.23
CA THR A 60 3.71 18.62 -9.46
C THR A 60 2.93 17.38 -9.01
N ARG A 61 3.55 16.21 -9.06
CA ARG A 61 2.95 14.97 -8.54
C ARG A 61 2.74 15.02 -7.02
N ALA A 62 3.60 15.72 -6.30
CA ALA A 62 3.48 15.92 -4.86
C ALA A 62 2.18 16.64 -4.50
N GLU A 63 1.79 17.65 -5.25
CA GLU A 63 0.52 18.35 -5.06
C GLU A 63 -0.69 17.45 -5.30
N ALA A 64 -0.69 16.72 -6.41
CA ALA A 64 -1.77 15.80 -6.76
C ALA A 64 -1.96 14.71 -5.71
N VAL A 65 -0.86 14.10 -5.27
CA VAL A 65 -0.85 13.08 -4.22
C VAL A 65 -1.31 13.65 -2.89
N GLY A 66 -0.87 14.83 -2.51
CA GLY A 66 -1.25 15.50 -1.27
C GLY A 66 -2.76 15.78 -1.15
N ARG A 67 -3.45 15.93 -2.27
CA ARG A 67 -4.91 16.10 -2.29
C ARG A 67 -5.67 14.80 -2.01
N ILE A 68 -5.10 13.68 -2.36
CA ILE A 68 -5.74 12.36 -2.31
C ILE A 68 -5.43 11.65 -1.01
N VAL A 69 -4.18 11.71 -0.57
CA VAL A 69 -3.65 10.91 0.54
C VAL A 69 -4.07 11.47 1.89
N ARG A 70 -4.47 10.59 2.80
CA ARG A 70 -4.88 10.94 4.16
C ARG A 70 -4.24 9.97 5.16
N LYS A 71 -4.17 10.41 6.41
CA LYS A 71 -3.75 9.57 7.54
C LYS A 71 -4.52 8.23 7.55
N GLY A 72 -3.81 7.15 7.76
CA GLY A 72 -4.36 5.80 7.83
C GLY A 72 -4.53 5.09 6.49
N MET A 73 -4.36 5.77 5.36
CA MET A 73 -4.39 5.12 4.05
C MET A 73 -3.19 4.20 3.86
N LYS A 74 -3.43 3.05 3.25
CA LYS A 74 -2.38 2.11 2.88
C LYS A 74 -1.83 2.47 1.50
N VAL A 75 -0.53 2.62 1.42
CA VAL A 75 0.17 2.97 0.19
C VAL A 75 1.38 2.07 -0.01
N SER A 76 1.78 1.91 -1.26
CA SER A 76 3.06 1.33 -1.65
C SER A 76 3.90 2.40 -2.30
N ILE A 77 5.14 2.52 -1.90
CA ILE A 77 6.07 3.50 -2.44
C ILE A 77 7.32 2.83 -3.00
N ASP A 78 7.82 3.39 -4.07
CA ASP A 78 9.12 3.13 -4.65
C ASP A 78 9.92 4.43 -4.69
N GLY A 79 11.18 4.39 -4.27
CA GLY A 79 11.99 5.58 -4.20
C GLY A 79 13.45 5.29 -3.88
N LYS A 80 14.12 6.30 -3.36
CA LYS A 80 15.55 6.27 -3.03
C LYS A 80 15.79 6.80 -1.62
N LEU A 81 16.76 6.24 -0.93
CA LEU A 81 17.23 6.80 0.32
C LEU A 81 18.01 8.10 0.07
N ARG A 82 17.75 9.09 0.89
CA ARG A 82 18.50 10.33 0.95
C ARG A 82 18.94 10.61 2.38
N PHE A 83 20.22 10.85 2.54
CA PHE A 83 20.77 11.37 3.79
C PHE A 83 20.70 12.89 3.79
N ASN A 84 20.02 13.46 4.79
CA ASN A 84 19.95 14.88 5.02
C ASN A 84 20.69 15.22 6.32
N GLN A 85 21.53 16.22 6.26
CA GLN A 85 22.24 16.75 7.43
C GLN A 85 21.99 18.23 7.50
N TRP A 86 21.71 18.72 8.70
CA TRP A 86 21.51 20.14 8.96
C TRP A 86 22.05 20.50 10.32
N GLU A 87 22.35 21.78 10.50
CA GLU A 87 22.75 22.35 11.76
C GLU A 87 21.58 23.10 12.38
N THR A 88 21.31 22.84 13.65
CA THR A 88 20.30 23.57 14.41
C THR A 88 20.84 24.94 14.82
N LYS A 89 19.93 25.86 15.20
CA LYS A 89 20.29 27.20 15.66
C LYS A 89 21.23 27.18 16.88
N ASP A 90 21.26 26.07 17.62
CA ASP A 90 22.11 25.83 18.76
C ASP A 90 23.49 25.25 18.40
N GLY A 91 23.81 25.14 17.09
CA GLY A 91 25.08 24.61 16.62
C GLY A 91 25.19 23.09 16.64
N GLN A 92 24.11 22.37 16.91
CA GLN A 92 24.10 20.92 16.88
C GLN A 92 23.87 20.38 15.45
N LYS A 93 24.74 19.49 15.04
CA LYS A 93 24.57 18.75 13.78
C LYS A 93 23.53 17.65 13.95
N ARG A 94 22.52 17.67 13.12
CA ARG A 94 21.49 16.62 13.06
C ARG A 94 21.45 16.00 11.69
N SER A 95 21.11 14.73 11.64
CA SER A 95 20.99 13.99 10.39
C SER A 95 19.75 13.11 10.40
N ARG A 96 19.22 12.87 9.22
CA ARG A 96 18.06 11.99 9.01
C ARG A 96 18.15 11.30 7.67
N LEU A 97 17.80 10.03 7.67
CA LEU A 97 17.52 9.30 6.43
C LEU A 97 16.05 9.47 6.08
N THR A 98 15.78 9.87 4.85
CA THR A 98 14.43 10.00 4.29
C THR A 98 14.34 9.22 2.99
N VAL A 99 13.16 8.80 2.62
CA VAL A 99 12.89 8.19 1.32
C VAL A 99 12.36 9.26 0.38
N VAL A 100 13.07 9.51 -0.70
CA VAL A 100 12.57 10.34 -1.80
C VAL A 100 11.74 9.45 -2.70
N VAL A 101 10.44 9.71 -2.74
CA VAL A 101 9.46 8.88 -3.43
C VAL A 101 9.42 9.23 -4.91
N ASP A 102 9.68 8.24 -5.75
CA ASP A 102 9.55 8.35 -7.21
C ASP A 102 8.14 7.97 -7.65
N THR A 103 7.59 6.89 -7.06
CA THR A 103 6.26 6.37 -7.39
C THR A 103 5.50 6.03 -6.12
N ILE A 104 4.22 6.33 -6.11
CA ILE A 104 3.29 5.96 -5.04
C ILE A 104 2.05 5.32 -5.64
N ASP A 105 1.66 4.18 -5.11
CA ASP A 105 0.45 3.47 -5.46
C ASP A 105 -0.47 3.38 -4.25
N PHE A 106 -1.74 3.66 -4.48
CA PHE A 106 -2.76 3.60 -3.44
C PHE A 106 -3.32 2.18 -3.39
N MET A 107 -3.11 1.54 -2.26
CA MET A 107 -3.73 0.26 -2.00
C MET A 107 -5.13 0.52 -1.45
N SER A 108 -6.15 0.44 -2.29
CA SER A 108 -7.53 0.41 -1.83
C SER A 108 -7.66 -0.70 -0.80
N GLN A 109 -8.00 -0.35 0.43
CA GLN A 109 -8.74 -1.29 1.25
C GLN A 109 -9.99 -1.60 0.43
N GLY A 110 -10.10 -2.85 -0.01
CA GLY A 110 -11.28 -3.30 -0.69
C GLY A 110 -12.47 -2.83 0.12
N ASN A 111 -13.15 -1.83 -0.39
CA ASN A 111 -14.41 -1.42 0.14
C ASN A 111 -15.30 -2.64 -0.11
N GLN A 112 -15.45 -3.49 0.91
CA GLN A 112 -16.62 -4.31 0.98
C GLN A 112 -17.75 -3.33 1.05
N SER A 113 -18.15 -2.84 -0.10
CA SER A 113 -19.47 -2.28 -0.28
C SER A 113 -20.44 -3.39 0.07
N GLN A 114 -20.77 -3.45 1.35
CA GLN A 114 -22.06 -3.97 1.76
C GLN A 114 -23.11 -3.01 1.18
N ASN A 115 -23.28 -3.11 -0.10
CA ASN A 115 -24.48 -2.64 -0.75
C ASN A 115 -25.20 -3.84 -1.34
N ALA A 116 -25.53 -4.75 -0.47
CA ALA A 116 -26.65 -5.60 -0.67
C ALA A 116 -27.91 -4.77 -0.39
N SER A 117 -28.18 -3.81 -1.18
CA SER A 117 -29.51 -3.23 -1.24
C SER A 117 -30.39 -4.23 -1.95
N ALA A 118 -31.06 -4.99 -1.13
CA ALA A 118 -32.39 -5.46 -1.35
C ALA A 118 -33.21 -4.40 -2.11
N ASN A 119 -33.45 -4.66 -3.34
CA ASN A 119 -34.72 -4.44 -4.05
C ASN A 119 -34.62 -5.03 -5.46
N ARG A 120 -34.61 -6.35 -5.52
CA ARG A 120 -35.12 -7.01 -6.71
C ARG A 120 -36.54 -7.43 -6.40
N PRO A 121 -37.53 -6.95 -7.14
CA PRO A 121 -38.85 -7.53 -7.06
C PRO A 121 -38.75 -9.00 -7.46
N ALA A 122 -39.39 -9.85 -6.67
CA ALA A 122 -39.48 -11.26 -6.92
C ALA A 122 -40.10 -11.50 -8.27
N VAL A 123 -39.32 -12.08 -9.18
CA VAL A 123 -39.85 -12.65 -10.41
C VAL A 123 -40.35 -14.04 -10.05
N PRO A 124 -41.62 -14.40 -10.39
CA PRO A 124 -42.13 -15.72 -10.08
C PRO A 124 -41.31 -16.80 -10.82
N ALA A 125 -41.02 -17.84 -10.09
CA ALA A 125 -40.29 -19.00 -10.58
C ALA A 125 -41.05 -19.62 -11.76
N GLN A 126 -40.50 -19.46 -12.95
CA GLN A 126 -40.85 -20.34 -14.08
C GLN A 126 -40.05 -21.63 -13.94
N GLN A 127 -40.78 -22.70 -13.97
CA GLN A 127 -40.30 -24.07 -13.92
C GLN A 127 -39.20 -24.30 -14.96
N ALA A 128 -38.08 -24.79 -14.51
CA ALA A 128 -37.00 -25.25 -15.39
C ALA A 128 -37.49 -26.49 -16.16
N PRO A 129 -37.26 -26.55 -17.45
CA PRO A 129 -37.54 -27.78 -18.20
C PRO A 129 -36.57 -28.87 -17.74
N VAL A 130 -37.14 -30.04 -17.53
CA VAL A 130 -36.44 -31.26 -17.21
C VAL A 130 -35.51 -31.61 -18.40
N VAL A 131 -34.20 -31.62 -18.13
CA VAL A 131 -33.20 -32.07 -19.08
C VAL A 131 -33.14 -33.60 -19.00
N PRO A 132 -33.30 -34.34 -20.12
CA PRO A 132 -33.19 -35.78 -20.08
C PRO A 132 -31.76 -36.22 -19.77
N ASP A 133 -31.73 -37.27 -18.99
CA ASP A 133 -30.56 -38.03 -18.55
C ASP A 133 -29.61 -38.34 -19.71
N VAL A 134 -28.39 -37.84 -19.65
CA VAL A 134 -27.33 -38.19 -20.61
C VAL A 134 -26.41 -39.17 -19.86
N PRO A 135 -26.21 -40.38 -20.35
CA PRO A 135 -25.35 -41.35 -19.69
C PRO A 135 -23.92 -40.86 -19.63
N ALA A 136 -23.33 -41.07 -18.48
CA ALA A 136 -21.93 -40.76 -18.18
C ALA A 136 -21.03 -41.43 -19.24
N VAL A 137 -20.28 -40.58 -19.95
CA VAL A 137 -19.16 -41.07 -20.76
C VAL A 137 -17.94 -41.10 -19.84
N MET A 138 -17.41 -42.31 -19.78
CA MET A 138 -16.27 -42.72 -18.98
C MET A 138 -15.05 -41.82 -19.17
N ASP A 139 -14.41 -41.61 -18.07
CA ASP A 139 -13.01 -41.23 -17.89
C ASP A 139 -12.10 -41.75 -19.00
N VAL A 140 -11.39 -40.80 -19.61
CA VAL A 140 -10.08 -41.09 -20.15
C VAL A 140 -9.12 -40.20 -19.41
N TYR A 141 -8.57 -40.73 -18.34
CA TYR A 141 -7.32 -40.22 -17.78
C TYR A 141 -6.23 -40.54 -18.78
N ASP A 142 -5.78 -39.52 -19.47
CA ASP A 142 -4.51 -39.61 -20.17
C ASP A 142 -3.40 -39.18 -19.20
N GLU A 143 -2.83 -40.22 -18.60
CA GLU A 143 -1.58 -40.10 -17.88
C GLU A 143 -0.46 -40.01 -18.90
N ASP A 144 -0.08 -38.82 -19.28
CA ASP A 144 1.27 -38.55 -19.78
C ASP A 144 1.52 -37.03 -19.85
N ILE A 145 1.97 -36.52 -18.74
CA ILE A 145 2.69 -35.24 -18.75
C ILE A 145 4.17 -35.58 -18.47
N PRO A 146 5.04 -35.60 -19.49
CA PRO A 146 6.46 -35.70 -19.25
C PRO A 146 6.96 -34.37 -18.73
N PHE A 147 7.63 -34.44 -17.61
CA PHE A 147 8.41 -33.32 -17.07
C PHE A 147 9.69 -33.14 -17.86
#